data_cdd617764cabb9af2d3e0a13f8ca86c8
#
_entry.id   cdd617764cabb9af2d3e0a13f8ca86c8
#
_cell.length_a   1.000
_cell.length_b   1.000
_cell.length_c   1.000
_cell.angle_alpha   90.00
_cell.angle_beta   90.00
_cell.angle_gamma   90.00
#
_symmetry.space_group_name_H-M   'P 1'
#
loop_
_entity.id
_entity.type
_entity.pdbx_description
1 polymer ?
#
loop_
_entity_poly.entity_id
_entity_poly.type
_entity_poly.pdbx_seq_one_letter_code
_entity_poly.pdbx_strand_id
1 'polypeptide(L)' 'MSCQDDRHIVKEEDGWYFWDEVGVEKYGPYLTKEDTRAKLVQYAVEVLDNKVLN' A
#
# COMPACT_ATOMS: atom_id res chain seq x y z
N MET A 1 4.73 -10.03 -14.53
CA MET A 1 5.03 -9.65 -14.32
C MET A 1 4.66 -8.79 -13.62
N SER A 2 4.45 -8.46 -13.13
CA SER A 2 4.08 -7.63 -12.62
C SER A 2 4.10 -7.50 -11.35
N CYS A 3 4.83 -7.36 -10.59
CA CYS A 3 4.97 -7.22 -9.26
C CYS A 3 5.19 -5.86 -8.83
N GLN A 4 4.59 -4.96 -9.49
CA GLN A 4 4.79 -3.62 -9.14
C GLN A 4 4.30 -3.32 -7.80
N ASP A 5 3.27 -3.96 -7.31
CA ASP A 5 2.74 -3.70 -5.99
C ASP A 5 3.74 -4.00 -4.92
N ASP A 6 4.61 -4.94 -5.15
CA ASP A 6 5.55 -5.33 -4.13
C ASP A 6 6.60 -4.28 -3.86
N ARG A 7 6.76 -3.35 -4.78
CA ARG A 7 7.73 -2.31 -4.55
C ARG A 7 7.38 -1.44 -3.37
N HIS A 8 6.10 -1.27 -3.09
CA HIS A 8 5.67 -0.45 -1.98
C HIS A 8 5.47 -1.23 -0.69
N ILE A 9 5.62 -2.53 -0.75
CA ILE A 9 5.38 -3.38 0.41
C ILE A 9 6.70 -3.79 1.01
N VAL A 10 6.85 -3.59 2.32
CA VAL A 10 8.06 -3.97 3.01
C VAL A 10 7.71 -4.80 4.23
N LYS A 11 8.61 -5.66 4.64
CA LYS A 11 8.41 -6.47 5.81
C LYS A 11 9.30 -5.99 6.93
N GLU A 12 8.71 -5.74 8.09
CA GLU A 12 9.45 -5.30 9.24
C GLU A 12 9.29 -6.31 10.36
N GLU A 13 9.96 -6.07 11.46
CA GLU A 13 9.92 -7.01 12.57
C GLU A 13 8.54 -7.12 13.16
N ASP A 14 7.82 -6.04 13.22
CA ASP A 14 6.51 -6.04 13.86
C ASP A 14 5.38 -6.21 12.86
N GLY A 15 5.65 -6.44 11.59
CA GLY A 15 4.58 -6.68 10.64
C GLY A 15 4.94 -6.21 9.25
N TRP A 16 3.91 -6.10 8.44
CA TRP A 16 4.08 -5.67 7.06
C TRP A 16 3.58 -4.26 6.90
N TYR A 17 4.24 -3.50 6.01
CA TYR A 17 3.89 -2.10 5.79
C TYR A 17 3.86 -1.83 4.29
N PHE A 18 3.21 -0.74 3.92
CA PHE A 18 3.33 -0.27 2.54
C PHE A 18 3.55 1.24 2.57
N TRP A 19 4.27 1.74 1.57
CA TRP A 19 4.54 3.15 1.44
C TRP A 19 3.50 3.79 0.55
N ASP A 20 3.23 5.06 0.77
CA ASP A 20 2.30 5.76 -0.11
C ASP A 20 2.99 6.02 -1.44
N GLU A 21 2.29 6.66 -2.37
CA GLU A 21 2.83 6.80 -3.70
C GLU A 21 4.04 7.71 -3.75
N VAL A 22 4.18 8.63 -2.82
CA VAL A 22 5.36 9.49 -2.81
C VAL A 22 6.45 8.95 -1.89
N GLY A 23 6.16 7.90 -1.15
CA GLY A 23 7.19 7.29 -0.32
C GLY A 23 7.51 8.07 0.93
N VAL A 24 6.57 8.88 1.40
CA VAL A 24 6.82 9.67 2.60
C VAL A 24 6.22 9.02 3.82
N GLU A 25 5.04 8.43 3.68
CA GLU A 25 4.38 7.83 4.82
C GLU A 25 4.28 6.34 4.65
N LYS A 26 4.42 5.64 5.76
CA LYS A 26 4.36 4.19 5.76
C LYS A 26 3.15 3.77 6.58
N TYR A 27 2.37 2.85 6.07
CA TYR A 27 1.15 2.39 6.71
C TYR A 27 1.31 0.96 7.19
N GLY A 28 0.79 0.67 8.35
CA GLY A 28 0.85 -0.63 8.96
C GLY A 28 0.97 -0.48 10.45
N PRO A 29 1.33 -1.53 11.14
CA PRO A 29 1.66 -2.87 10.63
C PRO A 29 0.43 -3.71 10.33
N TYR A 30 0.55 -4.55 9.31
CA TYR A 30 -0.49 -5.48 8.97
C TYR A 30 0.03 -6.89 9.22
N LEU A 31 -0.89 -7.83 9.34
CA LEU A 31 -0.50 -9.18 9.72
C LEU A 31 0.21 -9.94 8.62
N THR A 32 -0.24 -9.76 7.39
CA THR A 32 0.33 -10.53 6.29
C THR A 32 0.58 -9.62 5.11
N LYS A 33 1.33 -10.15 4.16
CA LYS A 33 1.60 -9.43 2.94
C LYS A 33 0.31 -9.23 2.15
N GLU A 34 -0.57 -10.21 2.19
CA GLU A 34 -1.82 -10.11 1.46
C GLU A 34 -2.69 -9.01 2.05
N ASP A 35 -2.72 -8.91 3.37
CA ASP A 35 -3.46 -7.83 4.01
C ASP A 35 -2.89 -6.48 3.60
N THR A 36 -1.58 -6.38 3.58
CA THR A 36 -0.92 -5.13 3.20
C THR A 36 -1.27 -4.77 1.77
N ARG A 37 -1.26 -5.76 0.90
CA ARG A 37 -1.55 -5.51 -0.49
C ARG A 37 -2.98 -5.06 -0.69
N ALA A 38 -3.90 -5.69 0.03
CA ALA A 38 -5.30 -5.30 -0.05
C ALA A 38 -5.47 -3.86 0.39
N LYS A 39 -4.79 -3.47 1.45
CA LYS A 39 -4.89 -2.09 1.93
C LYS A 39 -4.25 -1.13 0.95
N LEU A 40 -3.17 -1.54 0.33
CA LEU A 40 -2.53 -0.69 -0.66
C LEU A 40 -3.45 -0.45 -1.84
N VAL A 41 -4.10 -1.49 -2.32
CA VAL A 41 -5.01 -1.36 -3.44
C VAL A 41 -6.18 -0.45 -3.06
N GLN A 42 -6.72 -0.63 -1.87
CA GLN A 42 -7.81 0.18 -1.42
C GLN A 42 -7.41 1.64 -1.33
N TYR A 43 -6.21 1.89 -0.83
CA TYR A 43 -5.70 3.25 -0.73
C TYR A 43 -5.58 3.87 -2.11
N ALA A 44 -5.05 3.13 -3.06
CA ALA A 44 -4.85 3.64 -4.40
C ALA A 44 -6.18 3.96 -5.07
N VAL A 45 -7.16 3.10 -4.86
CA VAL A 45 -8.48 3.32 -5.46
C VAL A 45 -9.10 4.58 -4.88
N GLU A 46 -8.99 4.78 -3.58
CA GLU A 46 -9.57 5.95 -2.96
C GLU A 46 -8.92 7.22 -3.45
N VAL A 47 -7.61 7.19 -3.61
CA VAL A 47 -6.91 8.36 -4.07
C VAL A 47 -7.30 8.68 -5.50
N LEU A 48 -7.38 7.66 -6.35
CA LEU A 48 -7.74 7.87 -7.74
C LEU A 48 -9.17 8.32 -7.86
N ASP A 49 -10.07 7.79 -7.05
CA ASP A 49 -11.43 8.21 -7.08
C ASP A 49 -11.56 9.68 -6.75
N ASN A 50 -10.85 10.12 -5.75
CA ASN A 50 -10.90 11.51 -5.38
C ASN A 50 -10.46 12.41 -6.51
N LYS A 51 -9.44 11.98 -7.22
CA LYS A 51 -8.97 12.79 -8.33
C LYS A 51 -9.96 12.80 -9.47
N VAL A 52 -10.59 11.68 -9.72
CA VAL A 52 -11.51 11.59 -10.84
C VAL A 52 -12.75 12.42 -10.57
N LEU A 53 -13.19 12.45 -9.36
CA LEU A 53 -14.40 13.18 -9.04
C LEU A 53 -14.23 14.67 -9.19
N ASN A 54 -13.03 15.13 -9.14
CA ASN A 54 -12.79 16.54 -9.33
C ASN A 54 -12.48 16.85 -10.75
#